data_4c148e7111c5d9023715dfde7e3fd88a
#
_entry.id   4c148e7111c5d9023715dfde7e3fd88a
#
_cell.length_a   1.000
_cell.length_b   1.000
_cell.length_c   1.000
_cell.angle_alpha   90.00
_cell.angle_beta   90.00
_cell.angle_gamma   90.00
#
_symmetry.space_group_name_H-M   'P 1'
#
loop_
_entity.id
_entity.type
_entity.pdbx_description
1 polymer ?
#
loop_
_entity_poly.entity_id
_entity_poly.type
_entity_poly.pdbx_seq_one_letter_code
_entity_poly.pdbx_strand_id
1 'polypeptide(L)'
;SERYDTILCDVWGVIHNGRHAFEEACEALTRFRGGGGKVCLITNAPVPKAQVISYFEPLGVPAEAYDECVSSGDATREELKIRQDQRIWKLGSDSGWERDRFLYEGLDLDFTDPDKADLLLCIGLRDQLNDHPSLYRDELRQGIDRNLPMVCANPDKQVRVGGKLYWCAGALAEIYEEMSGQVIYPGKPHAAIYALALSR
;
A
#
# COMPACT_ATOMS: atom_id res chain seq x y z
N SER A 1 17.21 -11.33 19.87
CA SER A 1 17.61 -12.72 19.57
C SER A 1 19.07 -12.73 19.17
N GLU A 2 19.86 -13.68 19.67
CA GLU A 2 21.30 -13.81 19.34
C GLU A 2 21.57 -14.12 17.84
N ARG A 3 20.51 -14.39 17.05
CA ARG A 3 20.62 -14.85 15.66
C ARG A 3 20.32 -13.77 14.62
N TYR A 4 19.56 -12.75 14.96
CA TYR A 4 19.14 -11.70 14.04
C TYR A 4 19.33 -10.33 14.70
N ASP A 5 19.82 -9.38 13.94
CA ASP A 5 20.05 -8.00 14.34
C ASP A 5 18.97 -7.02 13.78
N THR A 6 18.14 -7.50 12.84
CA THR A 6 17.13 -6.70 12.17
C THR A 6 15.81 -7.45 12.04
N ILE A 7 14.70 -6.75 12.30
CA ILE A 7 13.33 -7.23 12.09
C ILE A 7 12.62 -6.34 11.07
N LEU A 8 12.06 -6.95 10.03
CA LEU A 8 11.03 -6.34 9.21
C LEU A 8 9.67 -6.80 9.73
N CYS A 9 8.91 -5.88 10.33
CA CYS A 9 7.66 -6.21 11.02
C CYS A 9 6.46 -5.64 10.27
N ASP A 10 5.44 -6.48 10.05
CA ASP A 10 4.16 -5.99 9.54
C ASP A 10 3.49 -5.04 10.55
N VAL A 11 2.59 -4.18 10.05
CA VAL A 11 1.90 -3.18 10.86
C VAL A 11 0.49 -3.60 11.18
N TRP A 12 -0.35 -3.78 10.15
CA TRP A 12 -1.78 -4.04 10.35
C TRP A 12 -2.02 -5.46 10.86
N GLY A 13 -2.69 -5.58 12.01
CA GLY A 13 -2.95 -6.87 12.65
C GLY A 13 -1.77 -7.45 13.44
N VAL A 14 -0.62 -6.76 13.46
CA VAL A 14 0.59 -7.13 14.22
C VAL A 14 0.95 -6.06 15.25
N ILE A 15 0.99 -4.80 14.84
CA ILE A 15 1.29 -3.66 15.74
C ILE A 15 0.01 -3.03 16.28
N HIS A 16 -1.03 -2.94 15.45
CA HIS A 16 -2.34 -2.41 15.81
C HIS A 16 -3.46 -3.02 14.97
N ASN A 17 -4.71 -2.82 15.40
CA ASN A 17 -5.91 -3.28 14.69
C ASN A 17 -6.75 -2.11 14.12
N GLY A 18 -6.19 -0.90 14.07
CA GLY A 18 -6.87 0.32 13.64
C GLY A 18 -7.70 1.01 14.72
N ARG A 19 -7.70 0.48 15.96
CA ARG A 19 -8.39 1.06 17.13
C ARG A 19 -7.44 1.29 18.30
N HIS A 20 -6.51 0.37 18.50
CA HIS A 20 -5.47 0.43 19.53
C HIS A 20 -4.25 -0.38 19.11
N ALA A 21 -3.11 -0.06 19.68
CA ALA A 21 -1.90 -0.85 19.56
C ALA A 21 -2.04 -2.18 20.32
N PHE A 22 -1.26 -3.19 19.87
CA PHE A 22 -1.06 -4.42 20.64
C PHE A 22 0.15 -4.25 21.55
N GLU A 23 -0.09 -4.06 22.84
CA GLU A 23 0.93 -3.71 23.83
C GLU A 23 2.09 -4.72 23.84
N GLU A 24 1.77 -6.03 23.83
CA GLU A 24 2.80 -7.08 23.87
C GLU A 24 3.70 -7.06 22.61
N ALA A 25 3.13 -6.75 21.46
CA ALA A 25 3.92 -6.63 20.23
C ALA A 25 4.84 -5.41 20.29
N CYS A 26 4.32 -4.26 20.71
CA CYS A 26 5.09 -3.04 20.87
C CYS A 26 6.21 -3.19 21.90
N GLU A 27 5.92 -3.80 23.06
CA GLU A 27 6.93 -4.10 24.07
C GLU A 27 8.03 -5.07 23.56
N ALA A 28 7.65 -6.09 22.81
CA ALA A 28 8.62 -7.05 22.25
C ALA A 28 9.58 -6.34 21.30
N LEU A 29 9.08 -5.45 20.43
CA LEU A 29 9.93 -4.68 19.52
C LEU A 29 10.79 -3.66 20.27
N THR A 30 10.24 -2.97 21.27
CA THR A 30 10.98 -2.03 22.14
C THR A 30 12.12 -2.76 22.85
N ARG A 31 11.88 -3.94 23.42
CA ARG A 31 12.93 -4.77 24.04
C ARG A 31 13.99 -5.23 23.05
N PHE A 32 13.58 -5.62 21.84
CA PHE A 32 14.51 -6.00 20.78
C PHE A 32 15.45 -4.86 20.41
N ARG A 33 14.91 -3.66 20.22
CA ARG A 33 15.71 -2.44 19.99
C ARG A 33 16.59 -2.06 21.16
N GLY A 34 16.09 -2.18 22.39
CA GLY A 34 16.87 -1.97 23.61
C GLY A 34 18.07 -2.90 23.76
N GLY A 35 18.02 -4.09 23.13
CA GLY A 35 19.13 -5.03 22.98
C GLY A 35 20.07 -4.75 21.81
N GLY A 36 19.94 -3.62 21.12
CA GLY A 36 20.78 -3.21 19.99
C GLY A 36 20.26 -3.69 18.61
N GLY A 37 19.08 -4.31 18.56
CA GLY A 37 18.44 -4.69 17.30
C GLY A 37 17.83 -3.50 16.55
N LYS A 38 17.55 -3.70 15.27
CA LYS A 38 16.88 -2.72 14.39
C LYS A 38 15.49 -3.20 14.02
N VAL A 39 14.51 -2.30 14.01
CA VAL A 39 13.12 -2.60 13.63
C VAL A 39 12.68 -1.65 12.51
N CYS A 40 12.39 -2.21 11.35
CA CYS A 40 11.71 -1.50 10.27
C CYS A 40 10.27 -2.03 10.16
N LEU A 41 9.29 -1.16 10.34
CA LEU A 41 7.90 -1.49 10.08
C LEU A 41 7.65 -1.48 8.57
N ILE A 42 6.91 -2.48 8.07
CA ILE A 42 6.64 -2.65 6.64
C ILE A 42 5.15 -2.94 6.41
N THR A 43 4.46 -2.10 5.63
CA THR A 43 3.01 -2.18 5.45
C THR A 43 2.56 -2.07 4.00
N ASN A 44 1.45 -2.73 3.65
CA ASN A 44 0.81 -2.58 2.34
C ASN A 44 -0.12 -1.35 2.24
N ALA A 45 -0.15 -0.48 3.24
CA ALA A 45 -0.92 0.76 3.16
C ALA A 45 -0.53 1.59 1.92
N PRO A 46 -1.49 1.99 1.06
CA PRO A 46 -1.23 2.72 -0.18
C PRO A 46 -1.08 4.23 0.07
N VAL A 47 -0.35 4.59 1.12
CA VAL A 47 -0.06 5.99 1.50
C VAL A 47 1.39 6.09 1.94
N PRO A 48 2.04 7.27 1.83
CA PRO A 48 3.40 7.48 2.29
C PRO A 48 3.57 7.17 3.79
N LYS A 49 4.77 6.76 4.19
CA LYS A 49 5.09 6.44 5.60
C LYS A 49 4.70 7.54 6.59
N ALA A 50 4.80 8.81 6.22
CA ALA A 50 4.41 9.92 7.08
C ALA A 50 2.92 9.84 7.47
N GLN A 51 2.06 9.42 6.56
CA GLN A 51 0.64 9.20 6.82
C GLN A 51 0.40 7.96 7.67
N VAL A 52 1.18 6.90 7.49
CA VAL A 52 1.12 5.69 8.34
C VAL A 52 1.48 6.05 9.78
N ILE A 53 2.61 6.73 9.97
CA ILE A 53 3.13 7.11 11.30
C ILE A 53 2.19 8.09 12.01
N SER A 54 1.50 8.99 11.29
CA SER A 54 0.57 9.94 11.89
C SER A 54 -0.60 9.28 12.65
N TYR A 55 -0.89 8.01 12.37
CA TYR A 55 -1.89 7.23 13.09
C TYR A 55 -1.34 6.46 14.29
N PHE A 56 -0.01 6.36 14.44
CA PHE A 56 0.60 5.54 15.50
C PHE A 56 0.36 6.10 16.89
N GLU A 57 0.61 7.39 17.10
CA GLU A 57 0.41 8.05 18.39
C GLU A 57 -1.05 7.96 18.89
N PRO A 58 -2.08 8.31 18.09
CA PRO A 58 -3.47 8.14 18.49
C PRO A 58 -3.87 6.69 18.80
N LEU A 59 -3.18 5.70 18.21
CA LEU A 59 -3.43 4.28 18.43
C LEU A 59 -2.65 3.72 19.63
N GLY A 60 -1.70 4.50 20.20
CA GLY A 60 -0.86 4.08 21.30
C GLY A 60 0.38 3.26 20.89
N VAL A 61 0.82 3.34 19.62
CA VAL A 61 2.08 2.73 19.19
C VAL A 61 3.26 3.60 19.64
N PRO A 62 4.14 3.12 20.51
CA PRO A 62 5.25 3.92 21.02
C PRO A 62 6.35 4.10 19.97
N ALA A 63 6.96 5.29 19.92
CA ALA A 63 8.05 5.59 18.99
C ALA A 63 9.30 4.70 19.23
N GLU A 64 9.44 4.19 20.44
CA GLU A 64 10.52 3.29 20.86
C GLU A 64 10.41 1.89 20.23
N ALA A 65 9.25 1.53 19.65
CA ALA A 65 9.03 0.21 19.06
C ALA A 65 9.69 0.03 17.69
N TYR A 66 10.08 1.10 16.99
CA TYR A 66 10.63 1.01 15.63
C TYR A 66 11.68 2.08 15.34
N ASP A 67 12.55 1.81 14.36
CA ASP A 67 13.55 2.75 13.87
C ASP A 67 13.07 3.43 12.59
N GLU A 68 12.37 2.68 11.74
CA GLU A 68 11.93 3.14 10.43
C GLU A 68 10.57 2.50 10.07
N CYS A 69 9.86 3.13 9.13
CA CYS A 69 8.64 2.60 8.55
C CYS A 69 8.69 2.75 7.02
N VAL A 70 8.27 1.72 6.30
CA VAL A 70 8.16 1.72 4.84
C VAL A 70 6.80 1.20 4.44
N SER A 71 6.13 1.89 3.53
CA SER A 71 4.80 1.53 3.04
C SER A 71 4.82 1.11 1.58
N SER A 72 3.78 0.39 1.16
CA SER A 72 3.51 0.17 -0.26
C SER A 72 3.31 1.49 -1.00
N GLY A 73 2.74 2.49 -0.32
CA GLY A 73 2.65 3.86 -0.85
C GLY A 73 4.00 4.47 -1.18
N ASP A 74 5.01 4.32 -0.30
CA ASP A 74 6.38 4.80 -0.59
C ASP A 74 6.97 4.08 -1.80
N ALA A 75 6.86 2.75 -1.86
CA ALA A 75 7.36 1.95 -2.99
C ALA A 75 6.61 2.28 -4.30
N THR A 76 5.30 2.53 -4.23
CA THR A 76 4.51 2.97 -5.38
C THR A 76 4.95 4.35 -5.87
N ARG A 77 5.27 5.27 -4.96
CA ARG A 77 5.79 6.60 -5.33
C ARG A 77 7.13 6.51 -6.06
N GLU A 78 8.02 5.61 -5.65
CA GLU A 78 9.28 5.38 -6.39
C GLU A 78 8.99 4.83 -7.80
N GLU A 79 8.03 3.90 -7.93
CA GLU A 79 7.60 3.39 -9.24
C GLU A 79 6.98 4.47 -10.13
N LEU A 80 6.18 5.37 -9.57
CA LEU A 80 5.58 6.49 -10.31
C LEU A 80 6.61 7.53 -10.73
N LYS A 81 7.66 7.79 -9.94
CA LYS A 81 8.73 8.73 -10.28
C LYS A 81 9.48 8.34 -11.57
N ILE A 82 9.71 7.06 -11.80
CA ILE A 82 10.37 6.57 -13.01
C ILE A 82 9.44 6.54 -14.23
N ARG A 83 8.17 6.89 -14.07
CA ARG A 83 7.10 6.88 -15.08
C ARG A 83 6.40 8.23 -15.22
N GLN A 84 7.05 9.31 -14.82
CA GLN A 84 6.46 10.67 -14.86
C GLN A 84 6.10 11.16 -16.27
N ASP A 85 6.70 10.56 -17.29
CA ASP A 85 6.40 10.83 -18.70
C ASP A 85 5.17 10.08 -19.24
N GLN A 86 4.58 9.18 -18.45
CA GLN A 86 3.40 8.39 -18.81
C GLN A 86 2.12 9.08 -18.37
N ARG A 87 1.09 9.00 -19.23
CA ARG A 87 -0.27 9.43 -18.88
C ARG A 87 -0.95 8.34 -18.08
N ILE A 88 -1.53 8.72 -16.95
CA ILE A 88 -2.00 7.79 -15.92
C ILE A 88 -3.52 7.80 -15.84
N TRP A 89 -4.13 6.65 -16.09
CA TRP A 89 -5.49 6.40 -15.66
C TRP A 89 -5.49 5.97 -14.20
N LYS A 90 -6.12 6.79 -13.34
CA LYS A 90 -6.24 6.51 -11.90
C LYS A 90 -7.54 5.76 -11.60
N LEU A 91 -7.45 4.62 -10.90
CA LEU A 91 -8.56 3.89 -10.32
C LEU A 91 -8.45 3.88 -8.79
N GLY A 92 -9.41 4.50 -8.12
CA GLY A 92 -9.45 4.67 -6.66
C GLY A 92 -10.66 5.49 -6.25
N SER A 93 -10.72 5.92 -5.00
CA SER A 93 -11.86 6.66 -4.48
C SER A 93 -12.04 8.01 -5.17
N ASP A 94 -13.24 8.26 -5.66
CA ASP A 94 -13.68 9.57 -6.22
C ASP A 94 -14.40 10.41 -5.18
N SER A 95 -14.87 9.80 -4.08
CA SER A 95 -15.76 10.43 -3.08
C SER A 95 -15.01 11.11 -1.93
N GLY A 96 -13.83 11.73 -2.21
CA GLY A 96 -13.19 12.61 -1.24
C GLY A 96 -12.55 11.91 -0.04
N TRP A 97 -12.23 10.64 -0.13
CA TRP A 97 -11.20 10.06 0.73
C TRP A 97 -9.88 10.71 0.32
N GLU A 98 -9.57 11.83 0.94
CA GLU A 98 -8.32 12.59 0.74
C GLU A 98 -7.08 11.73 0.86
N ARG A 99 -7.24 10.55 1.44
CA ARG A 99 -6.21 9.56 1.67
C ARG A 99 -5.53 9.09 0.37
N ASP A 100 -6.28 8.87 -0.71
CA ASP A 100 -5.70 8.45 -1.99
C ASP A 100 -4.79 9.55 -2.56
N ARG A 101 -5.12 10.83 -2.30
CA ARG A 101 -4.32 11.97 -2.75
C ARG A 101 -2.91 11.97 -2.18
N PHE A 102 -2.73 11.52 -0.93
CA PHE A 102 -1.40 11.45 -0.33
C PHE A 102 -0.43 10.57 -1.13
N LEU A 103 -0.95 9.56 -1.85
CA LEU A 103 -0.09 8.69 -2.66
C LEU A 103 0.66 9.45 -3.75
N TYR A 104 0.02 10.40 -4.40
CA TYR A 104 0.58 11.11 -5.56
C TYR A 104 0.82 12.60 -5.33
N GLU A 105 0.45 13.15 -4.18
CA GLU A 105 0.69 14.56 -3.84
C GLU A 105 2.17 14.91 -3.93
N GLY A 106 2.48 16.04 -4.63
CA GLY A 106 3.85 16.49 -4.85
C GLY A 106 4.64 15.71 -5.91
N LEU A 107 3.99 14.78 -6.63
CA LEU A 107 4.51 14.21 -7.87
C LEU A 107 3.90 14.94 -9.06
N ASP A 108 4.73 15.19 -10.09
CA ASP A 108 4.26 15.77 -11.36
C ASP A 108 3.76 14.63 -12.25
N LEU A 109 2.45 14.34 -12.17
CA LEU A 109 1.80 13.22 -12.87
C LEU A 109 0.69 13.75 -13.76
N ASP A 110 0.61 13.23 -15.00
CA ASP A 110 -0.44 13.53 -15.96
C ASP A 110 -1.59 12.50 -15.85
N PHE A 111 -2.67 12.89 -15.18
CA PHE A 111 -3.87 12.06 -15.06
C PHE A 111 -4.80 12.26 -16.25
N THR A 112 -5.29 11.16 -16.81
CA THR A 112 -6.11 11.17 -18.04
C THR A 112 -7.17 10.05 -18.02
N ASP A 113 -8.05 10.11 -19.01
CA ASP A 113 -9.08 9.08 -19.25
C ASP A 113 -8.44 7.75 -19.75
N PRO A 114 -9.11 6.60 -19.55
CA PRO A 114 -8.60 5.29 -19.94
C PRO A 114 -8.16 5.20 -21.41
N ASP A 115 -8.86 5.88 -22.32
CA ASP A 115 -8.60 5.86 -23.77
C ASP A 115 -7.28 6.54 -24.19
N LYS A 116 -6.70 7.36 -23.32
CA LYS A 116 -5.45 8.10 -23.56
C LYS A 116 -4.29 7.65 -22.68
N ALA A 117 -4.56 6.82 -21.68
CA ALA A 117 -3.56 6.44 -20.69
C ALA A 117 -2.49 5.51 -21.25
N ASP A 118 -1.32 5.54 -20.64
CA ASP A 118 -0.19 4.65 -20.89
C ASP A 118 0.03 3.69 -19.70
N LEU A 119 -0.57 4.01 -18.55
CA LEU A 119 -0.47 3.28 -17.29
C LEU A 119 -1.81 3.32 -16.54
N LEU A 120 -2.19 2.22 -15.88
CA LEU A 120 -3.27 2.17 -14.90
C LEU A 120 -2.68 2.19 -13.48
N LEU A 121 -2.96 3.23 -12.70
CA LEU A 121 -2.67 3.28 -11.27
C LEU A 121 -3.90 2.84 -10.47
N CYS A 122 -3.84 1.63 -9.90
CA CYS A 122 -4.90 1.09 -9.06
C CYS A 122 -4.58 1.31 -7.58
N ILE A 123 -5.33 2.21 -6.93
CA ILE A 123 -5.19 2.53 -5.50
C ILE A 123 -6.21 1.73 -4.68
N GLY A 124 -7.38 1.45 -5.25
CA GLY A 124 -8.47 0.71 -4.62
C GLY A 124 -9.77 0.82 -5.40
N LEU A 125 -10.87 0.41 -4.77
CA LEU A 125 -12.22 0.59 -5.29
C LEU A 125 -12.67 2.05 -5.14
N ARG A 126 -13.61 2.51 -5.97
CA ARG A 126 -14.20 3.87 -5.85
C ARG A 126 -15.01 4.02 -4.58
N ASP A 127 -15.87 3.07 -4.29
CA ASP A 127 -16.59 2.96 -3.02
C ASP A 127 -16.14 1.69 -2.29
N GLN A 128 -15.13 1.84 -1.42
CA GLN A 128 -14.60 0.73 -0.64
C GLN A 128 -15.63 0.10 0.33
N LEU A 129 -16.70 0.82 0.65
CA LEU A 129 -17.72 0.34 1.60
C LEU A 129 -18.79 -0.52 0.94
N ASN A 130 -19.13 -0.25 -0.32
CA ASN A 130 -20.29 -0.80 -0.99
C ASN A 130 -19.95 -1.56 -2.27
N ASP A 131 -18.83 -1.27 -2.94
CA ASP A 131 -18.47 -1.91 -4.18
C ASP A 131 -17.92 -3.32 -3.96
N HIS A 132 -18.22 -4.20 -4.92
CA HIS A 132 -17.57 -5.50 -5.06
C HIS A 132 -16.61 -5.45 -6.27
N PRO A 133 -15.40 -6.08 -6.21
CA PRO A 133 -14.42 -6.02 -7.28
C PRO A 133 -14.93 -6.46 -8.65
N SER A 134 -15.90 -7.38 -8.70
CA SER A 134 -16.50 -7.85 -9.95
C SER A 134 -17.19 -6.74 -10.77
N LEU A 135 -17.62 -5.64 -10.14
CA LEU A 135 -18.24 -4.50 -10.82
C LEU A 135 -17.27 -3.77 -11.75
N TYR A 136 -15.97 -3.96 -11.53
CA TYR A 136 -14.91 -3.27 -12.27
C TYR A 136 -14.43 -4.04 -13.51
N ARG A 137 -14.92 -5.26 -13.76
CA ARG A 137 -14.43 -6.13 -14.83
C ARG A 137 -14.54 -5.48 -16.22
N ASP A 138 -15.67 -4.85 -16.53
CA ASP A 138 -15.88 -4.19 -17.83
C ASP A 138 -15.01 -2.93 -17.98
N GLU A 139 -14.79 -2.21 -16.91
CA GLU A 139 -13.91 -1.06 -16.90
C GLU A 139 -12.44 -1.48 -17.07
N LEU A 140 -11.99 -2.49 -16.32
CA LEU A 140 -10.65 -3.04 -16.44
C LEU A 140 -10.37 -3.62 -17.83
N ARG A 141 -11.42 -4.10 -18.55
CA ARG A 141 -11.31 -4.53 -19.93
C ARG A 141 -10.72 -3.45 -20.85
N GLN A 142 -11.03 -2.19 -20.63
CA GLN A 142 -10.48 -1.08 -21.41
C GLN A 142 -8.95 -1.03 -21.33
N GLY A 143 -8.39 -1.30 -20.14
CA GLY A 143 -6.95 -1.37 -19.96
C GLY A 143 -6.34 -2.61 -20.64
N ILE A 144 -7.02 -3.75 -20.56
CA ILE A 144 -6.60 -4.99 -21.22
C ILE A 144 -6.55 -4.82 -22.73
N ASP A 145 -7.61 -4.28 -23.35
CA ASP A 145 -7.71 -4.08 -24.80
C ASP A 145 -6.60 -3.16 -25.34
N ARG A 146 -6.03 -2.33 -24.49
CA ARG A 146 -4.91 -1.43 -24.78
C ARG A 146 -3.56 -1.93 -24.27
N ASN A 147 -3.51 -3.11 -23.66
CA ASN A 147 -2.31 -3.67 -23.04
C ASN A 147 -1.66 -2.72 -22.01
N LEU A 148 -2.45 -1.98 -21.25
CA LEU A 148 -1.90 -1.10 -20.22
C LEU A 148 -1.29 -1.92 -19.08
N PRO A 149 -0.06 -1.61 -18.62
CA PRO A 149 0.40 -2.14 -17.35
C PRO A 149 -0.38 -1.50 -16.20
N MET A 150 -0.66 -2.29 -15.15
CA MET A 150 -1.26 -1.79 -13.91
C MET A 150 -0.20 -1.69 -12.82
N VAL A 151 -0.12 -0.56 -12.11
CA VAL A 151 0.57 -0.44 -10.83
C VAL A 151 -0.46 -0.59 -9.72
N CYS A 152 -0.32 -1.65 -8.91
CA CYS A 152 -1.21 -1.93 -7.77
C CYS A 152 -0.61 -1.38 -6.48
N ALA A 153 -1.16 -0.29 -5.97
CA ALA A 153 -0.62 0.42 -4.81
C ALA A 153 -0.79 -0.32 -3.47
N ASN A 154 -1.70 -1.29 -3.41
CA ASN A 154 -1.92 -2.16 -2.25
C ASN A 154 -2.15 -3.60 -2.71
N PRO A 155 -1.15 -4.51 -2.61
CA PRO A 155 -1.30 -5.91 -3.03
C PRO A 155 -2.29 -6.74 -2.22
N ASP A 156 -2.73 -6.29 -1.04
CA ASP A 156 -3.73 -7.01 -0.26
C ASP A 156 -5.06 -7.08 -1.03
N LYS A 157 -5.71 -8.25 -1.01
CA LYS A 157 -7.04 -8.41 -1.61
C LYS A 157 -8.12 -7.85 -0.70
N GLN A 158 -7.96 -8.06 0.59
CA GLN A 158 -8.90 -7.64 1.63
C GLN A 158 -8.18 -7.23 2.91
N VAL A 159 -8.79 -6.32 3.64
CA VAL A 159 -8.36 -5.94 5.00
C VAL A 159 -9.55 -6.04 5.94
N ARG A 160 -9.30 -6.52 7.17
CA ARG A 160 -10.32 -6.58 8.23
C ARG A 160 -10.22 -5.34 9.10
N VAL A 161 -11.30 -4.57 9.19
CA VAL A 161 -11.40 -3.40 10.06
C VAL A 161 -12.67 -3.51 10.89
N GLY A 162 -12.55 -3.54 12.22
CA GLY A 162 -13.70 -3.57 13.13
C GLY A 162 -14.68 -4.73 12.89
N GLY A 163 -14.17 -5.89 12.45
CA GLY A 163 -14.99 -7.08 12.18
C GLY A 163 -15.54 -7.17 10.75
N LYS A 164 -15.48 -6.10 9.96
CA LYS A 164 -15.87 -6.11 8.53
C LYS A 164 -14.65 -6.34 7.65
N LEU A 165 -14.85 -7.00 6.50
CA LEU A 165 -13.86 -7.14 5.43
C LEU A 165 -14.11 -6.04 4.40
N TYR A 166 -13.02 -5.41 3.98
CA TYR A 166 -13.01 -4.39 2.93
C TYR A 166 -12.09 -4.84 1.81
N TRP A 167 -12.53 -4.67 0.57
CA TRP A 167 -11.74 -4.96 -0.60
C TRP A 167 -10.63 -3.91 -0.77
N CYS A 168 -9.45 -4.36 -1.23
CA CYS A 168 -8.30 -3.54 -1.54
C CYS A 168 -7.95 -3.64 -3.02
N ALA A 169 -6.97 -2.85 -3.47
CA ALA A 169 -6.52 -2.82 -4.86
C ALA A 169 -6.07 -4.18 -5.39
N GLY A 170 -5.49 -5.04 -4.54
CA GLY A 170 -5.07 -6.40 -4.91
C GLY A 170 -6.19 -7.28 -5.44
N ALA A 171 -7.45 -7.05 -5.03
CA ALA A 171 -8.59 -7.76 -5.59
C ALA A 171 -8.91 -7.33 -7.03
N LEU A 172 -8.69 -6.06 -7.38
CA LEU A 172 -8.83 -5.57 -8.76
C LEU A 172 -7.65 -6.02 -9.62
N ALA A 173 -6.46 -6.04 -9.05
CA ALA A 173 -5.26 -6.54 -9.69
C ALA A 173 -5.38 -8.03 -10.04
N GLU A 174 -5.95 -8.86 -9.16
CA GLU A 174 -6.24 -10.26 -9.44
C GLU A 174 -7.17 -10.42 -10.65
N ILE A 175 -8.27 -9.66 -10.71
CA ILE A 175 -9.17 -9.65 -11.87
C ILE A 175 -8.43 -9.24 -13.14
N TYR A 176 -7.52 -8.26 -13.05
CA TYR A 176 -6.74 -7.81 -14.18
C TYR A 176 -5.80 -8.90 -14.69
N GLU A 177 -5.12 -9.63 -13.80
CA GLU A 177 -4.28 -10.78 -14.15
C GLU A 177 -5.08 -11.95 -14.74
N GLU A 178 -6.29 -12.26 -14.19
CA GLU A 178 -7.20 -13.25 -14.76
C GLU A 178 -7.57 -12.94 -16.22
N MET A 179 -7.60 -11.65 -16.56
CA MET A 179 -7.86 -11.16 -17.91
C MET A 179 -6.58 -11.03 -18.74
N SER A 180 -5.46 -11.60 -18.27
CA SER A 180 -4.13 -11.56 -18.89
C SER A 180 -3.46 -10.17 -18.90
N GLY A 181 -3.85 -9.29 -17.99
CA GLY A 181 -3.21 -8.00 -17.77
C GLY A 181 -1.89 -8.13 -17.02
N GLN A 182 -0.97 -7.23 -17.31
CA GLN A 182 0.29 -7.13 -16.59
C GLN A 182 0.14 -6.27 -15.35
N VAL A 183 0.54 -6.78 -14.17
CA VAL A 183 0.51 -6.04 -12.91
C VAL A 183 1.90 -5.87 -12.32
N ILE A 184 2.19 -4.66 -11.87
CA ILE A 184 3.39 -4.28 -11.13
C ILE A 184 2.96 -4.09 -9.67
N TYR A 185 3.60 -4.84 -8.76
CA TYR A 185 3.31 -4.82 -7.34
C TYR A 185 4.49 -4.22 -6.55
N PRO A 186 4.43 -2.94 -6.16
CA PRO A 186 5.48 -2.33 -5.32
C PRO A 186 5.48 -2.85 -3.87
N GLY A 187 4.31 -3.25 -3.33
CA GLY A 187 4.15 -3.71 -1.95
C GLY A 187 4.51 -5.17 -1.67
N LYS A 188 4.33 -5.60 -0.42
CA LYS A 188 4.53 -7.01 0.01
C LYS A 188 3.58 -7.97 -0.74
N PRO A 189 4.02 -9.17 -1.11
CA PRO A 189 5.32 -9.83 -0.82
C PRO A 189 6.38 -9.60 -1.91
N HIS A 190 6.25 -8.58 -2.74
CA HIS A 190 7.13 -8.35 -3.90
C HIS A 190 8.41 -7.60 -3.50
N ALA A 191 9.47 -7.76 -4.30
CA ALA A 191 10.83 -7.34 -3.96
C ALA A 191 11.01 -5.83 -3.73
N ALA A 192 10.23 -4.98 -4.42
CA ALA A 192 10.44 -3.53 -4.42
C ALA A 192 10.36 -2.92 -3.01
N ILE A 193 9.34 -3.27 -2.21
CA ILE A 193 9.19 -2.73 -0.85
C ILE A 193 10.29 -3.22 0.09
N TYR A 194 10.79 -4.47 -0.08
CA TYR A 194 11.90 -4.99 0.73
C TYR A 194 13.22 -4.31 0.35
N ALA A 195 13.48 -4.10 -0.93
CA ALA A 195 14.65 -3.35 -1.37
C ALA A 195 14.64 -1.92 -0.81
N LEU A 196 13.47 -1.27 -0.82
CA LEU A 196 13.28 0.04 -0.22
C LEU A 196 13.53 0.02 1.29
N ALA A 197 13.00 -0.98 2.02
CA ALA A 197 13.21 -1.11 3.46
C ALA A 197 14.70 -1.34 3.82
N LEU A 198 15.41 -2.14 3.03
CA LEU A 198 16.83 -2.41 3.25
C LEU A 198 17.76 -1.23 2.88
N SER A 199 17.26 -0.25 2.14
CA SER A 199 18.00 0.96 1.77
C SER A 199 17.89 2.09 2.80
N ARG A 200 17.07 1.93 3.83
CA ARG A 200 16.82 2.92 4.90
C ARG A 200 17.62 2.62 6.16
#